data_4893f1cd5aa05bab1bd78a81d07716a6
#
_entry.id   4893f1cd5aa05bab1bd78a81d07716a6
#
_cell.length_a   1.000
_cell.length_b   1.000
_cell.length_c   1.000
_cell.angle_alpha   90.00
_cell.angle_beta   90.00
_cell.angle_gamma   90.00
#
_symmetry.space_group_name_H-M   'P 1'
#
loop_
_entity.id
_entity.type
_entity.pdbx_description
1 polymer ?
#
loop_
_entity_poly.entity_id
_entity_poly.type
_entity_poly.pdbx_seq_one_letter_code
_entity_poly.pdbx_strand_id
1 'polypeptide(L)'
;MKLVILMHLEDDADLVADLLAKHQVAAYTRLPVEGHGRGTAGWYGTVAPYRSQMLIAFLPAAKAEALTRTIGECSGCSDPSHPVHAWMMDVEKSVASGVGAAKKGSRS
;
A
#
# COMPACT_ATOMS: atom_id res chain seq x y z
N MET A 1 7.21 10.80 8.62
CA MET A 1 6.88 9.43 8.20
C MET A 1 5.41 9.33 7.88
N LYS A 2 5.10 8.64 6.82
CA LYS A 2 3.73 8.42 6.39
C LYS A 2 3.40 6.95 6.39
N LEU A 3 2.15 6.63 6.67
CA LEU A 3 1.60 5.30 6.46
C LEU A 3 0.90 5.31 5.10
N VAL A 4 1.31 4.38 4.23
CA VAL A 4 0.67 4.23 2.93
C VAL A 4 -0.01 2.88 2.89
N ILE A 5 -1.29 2.90 2.53
CA ILE A 5 -2.07 1.68 2.34
C ILE A 5 -2.49 1.61 0.89
N LEU A 6 -2.20 0.49 0.25
CA LEU A 6 -2.65 0.23 -1.12
C LEU A 6 -3.64 -0.91 -1.12
N MET A 7 -4.61 -0.84 -2.03
CA MET A 7 -5.53 -1.95 -2.26
C MET A 7 -5.65 -2.19 -3.75
N HIS A 8 -5.57 -3.44 -4.14
CA HIS A 8 -5.67 -3.84 -5.54
C HIS A 8 -6.19 -5.26 -5.62
N LEU A 9 -6.62 -5.66 -6.81
CA LEU A 9 -7.03 -7.04 -7.03
C LEU A 9 -5.79 -7.94 -7.02
N GLU A 10 -6.01 -9.18 -6.65
CA GLU A 10 -4.95 -10.18 -6.61
C GLU A 10 -4.26 -10.31 -7.97
N ASP A 11 -5.01 -10.18 -9.05
CA ASP A 11 -4.49 -10.29 -10.40
C ASP A 11 -3.47 -9.21 -10.75
N ASP A 12 -3.49 -8.10 -10.04
CA ASP A 12 -2.60 -6.97 -10.30
C ASP A 12 -1.37 -6.97 -9.41
N ALA A 13 -1.11 -8.07 -8.72
CA ALA A 13 -0.02 -8.13 -7.74
C ALA A 13 1.35 -7.81 -8.36
N ASP A 14 1.63 -8.34 -9.56
CA ASP A 14 2.91 -8.13 -10.20
C ASP A 14 3.10 -6.67 -10.62
N LEU A 15 2.04 -6.08 -11.12
CA LEU A 15 2.06 -4.67 -11.51
C LEU A 15 2.36 -3.77 -10.31
N VAL A 16 1.72 -4.06 -9.19
CA VAL A 16 1.92 -3.27 -7.98
C VAL A 16 3.33 -3.49 -7.42
N ALA A 17 3.82 -4.73 -7.47
CA ALA A 17 5.18 -5.03 -7.02
C ALA A 17 6.22 -4.25 -7.83
N ASP A 18 6.03 -4.19 -9.16
CA ASP A 18 6.92 -3.43 -10.02
C ASP A 18 6.88 -1.94 -9.69
N LEU A 19 5.70 -1.43 -9.41
CA LEU A 19 5.53 -0.03 -9.05
C LEU A 19 6.27 0.30 -7.76
N LEU A 20 6.14 -0.56 -6.76
CA LEU A 20 6.86 -0.38 -5.50
C LEU A 20 8.36 -0.41 -5.72
N ALA A 21 8.84 -1.32 -6.56
CA ALA A 21 10.26 -1.42 -6.85
C ALA A 21 10.79 -0.14 -7.52
N LYS A 22 10.01 0.41 -8.45
CA LYS A 22 10.38 1.65 -9.12
C LYS A 22 10.51 2.81 -8.14
N HIS A 23 9.72 2.81 -7.10
CA HIS A 23 9.78 3.85 -6.08
C HIS A 23 10.69 3.47 -4.92
N GLN A 24 11.46 2.40 -5.09
CA GLN A 24 12.44 1.96 -4.09
C GLN A 24 11.81 1.67 -2.73
N VAL A 25 10.63 1.08 -2.76
CA VAL A 25 9.96 0.63 -1.56
C VAL A 25 10.35 -0.83 -1.36
N ALA A 26 11.30 -1.06 -0.47
CA ALA A 26 11.85 -2.40 -0.26
C ALA A 26 11.12 -3.18 0.82
N ALA A 27 10.48 -2.49 1.75
CA ALA A 27 9.85 -3.13 2.89
C ALA A 27 8.38 -2.76 2.96
N TYR A 28 7.54 -3.77 2.95
CA TYR A 28 6.09 -3.58 3.08
C TYR A 28 5.46 -4.89 3.53
N THR A 29 4.24 -4.78 4.06
CA THR A 29 3.47 -5.95 4.47
C THR A 29 2.34 -6.15 3.48
N ARG A 30 2.13 -7.37 3.06
CA ARG A 30 1.07 -7.72 2.12
C ARG A 30 0.10 -8.68 2.80
N LEU A 31 -1.19 -8.41 2.67
CA LEU A 31 -2.24 -9.24 3.24
C LEU A 31 -3.26 -9.58 2.16
N PRO A 32 -3.70 -10.85 2.08
CA PRO A 32 -4.87 -11.14 1.26
C PRO A 32 -6.11 -10.66 2.00
N VAL A 33 -7.04 -10.05 1.26
CA VAL A 33 -8.30 -9.57 1.83
C VAL A 33 -9.43 -9.93 0.89
N GLU A 34 -10.65 -9.91 1.43
CA GLU A 34 -11.84 -10.23 0.66
C GLU A 34 -12.75 -9.01 0.67
N GLY A 35 -13.11 -8.53 -0.50
CA GLY A 35 -13.92 -7.35 -0.63
C GLY A 35 -15.40 -7.66 -0.60
N HIS A 36 -16.15 -6.84 0.10
CA HIS A 36 -17.59 -6.94 0.21
C HIS A 36 -18.20 -5.57 0.11
N GLY A 37 -19.46 -5.53 -0.27
CA GLY A 37 -20.21 -4.30 -0.22
C GLY A 37 -20.56 -3.77 -1.58
N ARG A 38 -21.61 -3.01 -1.60
CA ARG A 38 -22.17 -2.46 -2.81
C ARG A 38 -21.26 -1.46 -3.48
N GLY A 39 -20.68 -0.60 -2.68
CA GLY A 39 -19.82 0.45 -3.20
C GLY A 39 -18.52 -0.07 -3.77
N THR A 40 -18.02 -1.15 -3.19
CA THR A 40 -16.74 -1.69 -3.61
C THR A 40 -16.86 -2.54 -4.87
N ALA A 41 -18.03 -3.05 -5.17
CA ALA A 41 -18.23 -3.81 -6.40
C ALA A 41 -17.89 -2.97 -7.62
N GLY A 42 -18.19 -1.67 -7.57
CA GLY A 42 -17.87 -0.77 -8.65
C GLY A 42 -16.39 -0.41 -8.72
N TRP A 43 -15.64 -0.63 -7.66
CA TRP A 43 -14.21 -0.32 -7.65
C TRP A 43 -13.47 -1.20 -8.64
N TYR A 44 -13.85 -2.44 -8.74
CA TYR A 44 -13.09 -3.42 -9.51
C TYR A 44 -13.89 -4.00 -10.67
N GLY A 45 -15.10 -3.50 -10.89
CA GLY A 45 -15.91 -3.99 -11.97
C GLY A 45 -16.32 -5.45 -11.83
N THR A 46 -16.38 -5.95 -10.60
CA THR A 46 -16.71 -7.33 -10.33
C THR A 46 -17.72 -7.42 -9.20
N VAL A 47 -18.29 -8.60 -9.04
CA VAL A 47 -19.29 -8.86 -8.02
C VAL A 47 -18.59 -9.32 -6.73
N ALA A 48 -19.00 -8.75 -5.61
CA ALA A 48 -18.46 -9.15 -4.32
C ALA A 48 -18.99 -10.53 -3.92
N PRO A 49 -18.21 -11.35 -3.17
CA PRO A 49 -16.87 -11.03 -2.70
C PRO A 49 -15.82 -11.21 -3.79
N TYR A 50 -14.75 -10.44 -3.70
CA TYR A 50 -13.65 -10.54 -4.65
C TYR A 50 -12.33 -10.59 -3.90
N ARG A 51 -11.34 -11.21 -4.52
CA ARG A 51 -10.04 -11.38 -3.90
C ARG A 51 -9.16 -10.19 -4.18
N SER A 52 -8.68 -9.58 -3.12
CA SER A 52 -7.83 -8.40 -3.18
C SER A 52 -6.62 -8.60 -2.29
N GLN A 53 -5.69 -7.66 -2.39
CA GLN A 53 -4.56 -7.58 -1.50
C GLN A 53 -4.45 -6.18 -0.94
N MET A 54 -4.04 -6.10 0.31
CA MET A 54 -3.75 -4.84 0.96
C MET A 54 -2.26 -4.80 1.25
N LEU A 55 -1.63 -3.68 0.91
CA LEU A 55 -0.22 -3.46 1.21
C LEU A 55 -0.10 -2.32 2.18
N ILE A 56 0.77 -2.49 3.16
CA ILE A 56 1.02 -1.47 4.17
C ILE A 56 2.51 -1.17 4.19
N ALA A 57 2.86 0.11 4.07
CA ALA A 57 4.25 0.54 4.10
C ALA A 57 4.38 1.83 4.89
N PHE A 58 5.49 1.95 5.61
CA PHE A 58 5.83 3.17 6.33
C PHE A 58 6.98 3.83 5.58
N LEU A 59 6.76 5.05 5.08
CA LEU A 59 7.69 5.69 4.16
C LEU A 59 7.99 7.12 4.58
N PRO A 60 9.17 7.62 4.23
CA PRO A 60 9.42 9.06 4.35
C PRO A 60 8.40 9.84 3.52
N ALA A 61 8.10 11.06 3.97
CA ALA A 61 7.02 11.84 3.35
C ALA A 61 7.23 12.03 1.85
N ALA A 62 8.44 12.33 1.42
CA ALA A 62 8.71 12.58 0.00
C ALA A 62 8.46 11.34 -0.86
N LYS A 63 8.88 10.17 -0.36
CA LYS A 63 8.68 8.92 -1.09
C LYS A 63 7.21 8.55 -1.14
N ALA A 64 6.49 8.74 -0.04
CA ALA A 64 5.06 8.47 0.02
C ALA A 64 4.29 9.36 -0.96
N GLU A 65 4.64 10.65 -1.01
CA GLU A 65 4.04 11.58 -1.94
C GLU A 65 4.26 11.15 -3.39
N ALA A 66 5.50 10.79 -3.72
CA ALA A 66 5.81 10.39 -5.08
C ALA A 66 5.06 9.14 -5.49
N LEU A 67 4.99 8.16 -4.59
CA LEU A 67 4.30 6.89 -4.86
C LEU A 67 2.81 7.12 -5.07
N THR A 68 2.16 7.84 -4.17
CA THR A 68 0.72 8.07 -4.27
C THR A 68 0.38 8.92 -5.48
N ARG A 69 1.24 9.88 -5.84
CA ARG A 69 1.03 10.68 -7.05
C ARG A 69 1.09 9.79 -8.29
N THR A 70 2.09 8.92 -8.37
CA THR A 70 2.22 8.03 -9.52
C THR A 70 1.00 7.14 -9.66
N ILE A 71 0.49 6.61 -8.55
CA ILE A 71 -0.72 5.78 -8.59
C ILE A 71 -1.90 6.57 -9.12
N GLY A 72 -2.06 7.81 -8.65
CA GLY A 72 -3.17 8.65 -9.08
C GLY A 72 -3.11 9.05 -10.55
N GLU A 73 -1.90 9.16 -11.09
CA GLU A 73 -1.70 9.59 -12.48
C GLU A 73 -1.56 8.46 -13.46
N CYS A 74 -1.49 7.23 -12.97
CA CYS A 74 -1.13 6.10 -13.79
C CYS A 74 -2.29 5.62 -14.63
N SER A 75 -2.40 6.14 -15.84
CA SER A 75 -3.50 5.80 -16.73
C SER A 75 -3.28 4.49 -17.45
N GLY A 76 -2.04 4.01 -17.54
CA GLY A 76 -1.75 2.78 -18.24
C GLY A 76 -1.35 1.63 -17.33
N CYS A 77 -1.42 1.84 -16.03
CA CYS A 77 -0.92 0.87 -15.07
C CYS A 77 -1.87 -0.27 -14.84
N SER A 78 -3.14 -0.06 -15.05
CA SER A 78 -4.12 -1.07 -14.75
C SER A 78 -5.32 -0.89 -15.65
N ASP A 79 -6.09 -1.96 -15.75
CA ASP A 79 -7.37 -1.93 -16.41
C ASP A 79 -8.27 -0.92 -15.66
N PRO A 80 -9.05 -0.10 -16.37
CA PRO A 80 -9.97 0.82 -15.70
C PRO A 80 -10.94 0.13 -14.74
N SER A 81 -11.24 -1.14 -14.97
CA SER A 81 -12.09 -1.91 -14.08
C SER A 81 -11.34 -2.48 -12.89
N HIS A 82 -10.01 -2.31 -12.85
CA HIS A 82 -9.14 -2.83 -11.79
C HIS A 82 -8.28 -1.71 -11.22
N PRO A 83 -8.88 -0.71 -10.59
CA PRO A 83 -8.08 0.41 -10.08
C PRO A 83 -7.24 -0.01 -8.89
N VAL A 84 -6.10 0.66 -8.74
CA VAL A 84 -5.29 0.56 -7.53
C VAL A 84 -5.63 1.75 -6.67
N HIS A 85 -6.03 1.50 -5.44
CA HIS A 85 -6.37 2.54 -4.50
C HIS A 85 -5.21 2.76 -3.53
N ALA A 86 -5.00 4.01 -3.14
CA ALA A 86 -3.93 4.35 -2.21
C ALA A 86 -4.44 5.37 -1.21
N TRP A 87 -4.04 5.19 0.03
CA TRP A 87 -4.31 6.14 1.12
C TRP A 87 -2.99 6.47 1.79
N MET A 88 -2.83 7.72 2.14
CA MET A 88 -1.64 8.18 2.83
C MET A 88 -2.07 8.97 4.05
N MET A 89 -1.46 8.69 5.20
CA MET A 89 -1.77 9.41 6.41
C MET A 89 -0.53 9.56 7.28
N ASP A 90 -0.56 10.55 8.16
CA ASP A 90 0.56 10.78 9.06
C ASP A 90 0.65 9.70 10.13
N VAL A 91 1.89 9.35 10.47
CA VAL A 91 2.15 8.49 11.62
C VAL A 91 2.57 9.40 12.76
N GLU A 92 1.72 9.48 13.76
CA GLU A 92 1.98 10.36 14.90
C GLU A 92 3.10 9.83 15.77
N LYS A 93 3.18 8.51 15.92
CA LYS A 93 4.18 7.90 16.78
C LYS A 93 4.42 6.45 16.36
N SER A 94 5.67 6.04 16.42
CA SER A 94 6.04 4.67 16.10
C SER A 94 7.07 4.19 17.11
N VAL A 95 6.85 3.03 17.70
CA VAL A 95 7.79 2.42 18.62
C VAL A 95 7.93 0.95 18.32
N ALA A 96 9.11 0.42 18.62
CA ALA A 96 9.37 -1.01 18.48
C ALA A 96 10.12 -1.48 19.71
N SER A 97 9.70 -2.60 20.26
CA SER A 97 10.36 -3.15 21.44
C SER A 97 11.59 -3.95 21.02
N GLY A 98 12.63 -3.84 21.81
CA GLY A 98 13.80 -4.70 21.66
C GLY A 98 14.73 -4.39 20.52
N VAL A 99 14.42 -3.42 19.68
CA VAL A 99 15.24 -3.06 18.53
C VAL A 99 15.71 -1.62 18.68
N GLY A 100 17.00 -1.42 18.60
CA GLY A 100 17.54 -0.09 18.66
C GLY A 100 17.53 0.49 20.05
N ALA A 101 16.95 -0.15 20.96
CA ALA A 101 17.09 0.26 22.34
C ALA A 101 18.50 -0.13 22.78
N ALA A 102 18.76 -0.46 22.14
CA ALA A 102 19.60 -0.74 22.26
C ALA A 102 20.73 -0.49 22.00
N LYS A 103 20.72 -0.36 22.22
CA LYS A 103 21.31 -0.30 21.96
C LYS A 103 21.60 0.30 22.37
N LYS A 104 21.65 0.43 22.92
CA LYS A 104 21.66 0.89 23.17
C LYS A 104 21.47 1.03 23.49
N GLY A 105 21.68 1.11 23.86
CA GLY A 105 21.34 1.26 23.93
C GLY A 105 20.66 1.21 24.18
N SER A 106 20.65 1.16 24.66
CA SER A 106 19.87 1.19 24.65
C SER A 106 18.95 1.28 24.68
N ARG A 107 18.93 1.25 25.17
CA ARG A 107 18.07 1.20 24.90
C ARG A 107 17.63 1.85 24.61
N SER A 108 17.68 2.05 24.75
CA SER A 108 17.18 2.47 24.22
C SER A 108 16.96 2.75 23.84
#